data_206924d12f1affecf5c27b72aeb44d50
#
_entry.id   206924d12f1affecf5c27b72aeb44d50
#
_cell.length_a   1.000
_cell.length_b   1.000
_cell.length_c   1.000
_cell.angle_alpha   90.00
_cell.angle_beta   90.00
_cell.angle_gamma   90.00
#
_symmetry.space_group_name_H-M   'P 1'
#
loop_
_entity.id
_entity.type
_entity.pdbx_description
1 polymer ?
#
loop_
_entity_poly.entity_id
_entity_poly.type
_entity_poly.pdbx_seq_one_letter_code
_entity_poly.pdbx_strand_id
1 'polypeptide(L)'
;IIGLGSIGKRHISVIKKLQPKTKFYALRSSKKSKDYEDIVNLNSWEEVAEYNFDFSIVSSPSSLHLKHIEKLSKYNLPVFVEKPLCVSRSELKKINVDKFHMMTYVGLNMRFHPLIIYLKNFLNNSDFKIYEINAYHGSYMPSWRPGNHKKIYSSNNELGGGVHLDLIHEPDLLHFLFGLPKKILKSFRKVSNITIDSIDSSKLIFEYEDFSATITLNYFRKDKKRILEIVTDKNTLEVDFVKGTITDLHVNKKLLQLKGDLMAESYERQMEFWLDSLKEKNKKINNLLESKQLLNMIL
;
A
#
# COMPACT_ATOMS: atom_id res chain seq x y z
N ILE A 1 -7.25 -7.87 -15.48
CA ILE A 1 -7.31 -7.71 -14.02
C ILE A 1 -7.55 -9.07 -13.39
N ILE A 2 -6.78 -9.41 -12.37
CA ILE A 2 -6.96 -10.65 -11.59
C ILE A 2 -7.53 -10.27 -10.22
N GLY A 3 -8.80 -10.64 -9.98
CA GLY A 3 -9.53 -10.24 -8.77
C GLY A 3 -10.30 -8.92 -8.96
N LEU A 4 -11.61 -9.03 -9.20
CA LEU A 4 -12.51 -7.88 -9.41
C LEU A 4 -13.27 -7.54 -8.11
N GLY A 5 -12.52 -7.31 -7.03
CA GLY A 5 -13.01 -6.78 -5.76
C GLY A 5 -13.11 -5.25 -5.76
N SER A 6 -13.31 -4.65 -4.59
CA SER A 6 -13.43 -3.18 -4.46
C SER A 6 -12.22 -2.43 -4.99
N ILE A 7 -10.99 -2.93 -4.74
CA ILE A 7 -9.77 -2.28 -5.19
C ILE A 7 -9.56 -2.47 -6.70
N GLY A 8 -9.84 -3.66 -7.25
CA GLY A 8 -9.79 -3.88 -8.70
C GLY A 8 -10.74 -2.94 -9.46
N LYS A 9 -11.97 -2.76 -8.96
CA LYS A 9 -12.93 -1.80 -9.51
C LYS A 9 -12.45 -0.36 -9.43
N ARG A 10 -11.79 0.02 -8.34
CA ARG A 10 -11.17 1.35 -8.20
C ARG A 10 -10.11 1.58 -9.27
N HIS A 11 -9.21 0.61 -9.50
CA HIS A 11 -8.20 0.71 -10.55
C HIS A 11 -8.83 0.87 -11.94
N ILE A 12 -9.89 0.11 -12.24
CA ILE A 12 -10.63 0.26 -13.50
C ILE A 12 -11.17 1.69 -13.63
N SER A 13 -11.84 2.20 -12.59
CA SER A 13 -12.42 3.55 -12.60
C SER A 13 -11.35 4.62 -12.83
N VAL A 14 -10.19 4.50 -12.17
CA VAL A 14 -9.07 5.43 -12.35
C VAL A 14 -8.49 5.34 -13.77
N ILE A 15 -8.27 4.12 -14.28
CA ILE A 15 -7.72 3.95 -15.64
C ILE A 15 -8.71 4.46 -16.69
N LYS A 16 -10.01 4.21 -16.55
CA LYS A 16 -11.03 4.76 -17.46
C LYS A 16 -10.99 6.30 -17.50
N LYS A 17 -10.75 6.95 -16.36
CA LYS A 17 -10.59 8.40 -16.29
C LYS A 17 -9.33 8.88 -17.02
N LEU A 18 -8.19 8.20 -16.84
CA LEU A 18 -6.91 8.57 -17.43
C LEU A 18 -6.78 8.18 -18.91
N GLN A 19 -7.33 7.01 -19.26
CA GLN A 19 -7.27 6.42 -20.61
C GLN A 19 -8.63 5.83 -21.01
N PRO A 20 -9.60 6.65 -21.46
CA PRO A 20 -10.98 6.24 -21.72
C PRO A 20 -11.17 5.12 -22.77
N LYS A 21 -10.17 4.92 -23.64
CA LYS A 21 -10.21 3.88 -24.71
C LYS A 21 -9.70 2.52 -24.26
N THR A 22 -9.27 2.37 -22.99
CA THR A 22 -8.74 1.12 -22.47
C THR A 22 -9.82 0.04 -22.45
N LYS A 23 -9.51 -1.14 -22.97
CA LYS A 23 -10.35 -2.34 -22.87
C LYS A 23 -9.94 -3.14 -21.63
N PHE A 24 -10.94 -3.63 -20.90
CA PHE A 24 -10.73 -4.35 -19.66
C PHE A 24 -11.15 -5.82 -19.77
N TYR A 25 -10.31 -6.68 -19.24
CA TYR A 25 -10.54 -8.11 -19.11
C TYR A 25 -10.34 -8.50 -17.65
N ALA A 26 -11.19 -9.36 -17.12
CA ALA A 26 -11.11 -9.79 -15.72
C ALA A 26 -11.07 -11.31 -15.61
N LEU A 27 -9.95 -11.86 -15.12
CA LEU A 27 -9.89 -13.28 -14.76
C LEU A 27 -10.71 -13.49 -13.47
N ARG A 28 -11.78 -14.27 -13.58
CA ARG A 28 -12.75 -14.51 -12.52
C ARG A 28 -12.44 -15.79 -11.76
N SER A 29 -12.68 -15.80 -10.46
CA SER A 29 -12.56 -17.00 -9.61
C SER A 29 -13.73 -17.99 -9.78
N SER A 30 -14.85 -17.53 -10.37
CA SER A 30 -16.04 -18.34 -10.58
C SER A 30 -16.79 -17.88 -11.82
N LYS A 31 -17.26 -18.85 -12.62
CA LYS A 31 -18.17 -18.61 -13.78
C LYS A 31 -19.51 -17.98 -13.37
N LYS A 32 -19.92 -18.12 -12.10
CA LYS A 32 -21.13 -17.51 -11.54
C LYS A 32 -20.94 -16.05 -11.08
N SER A 33 -19.75 -15.48 -11.31
CA SER A 33 -19.49 -14.08 -10.97
C SER A 33 -20.37 -13.15 -11.79
N LYS A 34 -20.97 -12.14 -11.12
CA LYS A 34 -21.80 -11.15 -11.81
C LYS A 34 -20.94 -10.31 -12.76
N ASP A 35 -21.53 -9.95 -13.89
CA ASP A 35 -20.91 -9.02 -14.82
C ASP A 35 -20.69 -7.65 -14.15
N TYR A 36 -19.71 -6.95 -14.62
CA TYR A 36 -19.40 -5.61 -14.14
C TYR A 36 -19.05 -4.72 -15.32
N GLU A 37 -19.95 -3.80 -15.63
CA GLU A 37 -19.81 -2.88 -16.78
C GLU A 37 -19.50 -3.64 -18.09
N ASP A 38 -18.73 -3.01 -18.98
CA ASP A 38 -18.24 -3.50 -20.27
C ASP A 38 -16.94 -4.33 -20.17
N ILE A 39 -16.74 -5.03 -19.06
CA ILE A 39 -15.54 -5.83 -18.83
C ILE A 39 -15.73 -7.26 -19.34
N VAL A 40 -14.81 -7.72 -20.17
CA VAL A 40 -14.80 -9.10 -20.65
C VAL A 40 -14.36 -10.04 -19.50
N ASN A 41 -15.23 -10.97 -19.11
CA ASN A 41 -14.91 -11.97 -18.11
C ASN A 41 -14.13 -13.14 -18.74
N LEU A 42 -12.99 -13.46 -18.18
CA LEU A 42 -12.19 -14.65 -18.48
C LEU A 42 -12.33 -15.63 -17.32
N ASN A 43 -12.46 -16.91 -17.62
CA ASN A 43 -12.74 -17.95 -16.62
C ASN A 43 -11.59 -18.92 -16.40
N SER A 44 -10.55 -18.83 -17.23
CA SER A 44 -9.39 -19.70 -17.15
C SER A 44 -8.11 -18.99 -17.62
N TRP A 45 -6.96 -19.60 -17.31
CA TRP A 45 -5.67 -19.09 -17.78
C TRP A 45 -5.43 -19.41 -19.26
N GLU A 46 -6.10 -20.40 -19.80
CA GLU A 46 -6.11 -20.73 -21.21
C GLU A 46 -6.77 -19.59 -22.00
N GLU A 47 -7.92 -19.10 -21.55
CA GLU A 47 -8.56 -17.91 -22.13
C GLU A 47 -7.67 -16.66 -22.05
N VAL A 48 -6.89 -16.50 -20.94
CA VAL A 48 -5.92 -15.40 -20.84
C VAL A 48 -4.87 -15.47 -21.95
N ALA A 49 -4.43 -16.67 -22.32
CA ALA A 49 -3.42 -16.88 -23.34
C ALA A 49 -3.88 -16.54 -24.77
N GLU A 50 -5.19 -16.41 -25.00
CA GLU A 50 -5.76 -16.07 -26.31
C GLU A 50 -5.68 -14.57 -26.64
N TYR A 51 -5.33 -13.73 -25.66
CA TYR A 51 -5.31 -12.28 -25.82
C TYR A 51 -3.91 -11.72 -25.63
N ASN A 52 -3.62 -10.63 -26.33
CA ASN A 52 -2.44 -9.81 -26.10
C ASN A 52 -2.82 -8.63 -25.20
N PHE A 53 -2.18 -8.52 -24.03
CA PHE A 53 -2.40 -7.45 -23.07
C PHE A 53 -1.19 -6.52 -22.99
N ASP A 54 -1.43 -5.24 -22.73
CA ASP A 54 -0.37 -4.26 -22.48
C ASP A 54 0.23 -4.43 -21.08
N PHE A 55 -0.60 -4.74 -20.09
CA PHE A 55 -0.19 -5.00 -18.70
C PHE A 55 -1.29 -5.72 -17.92
N SER A 56 -0.96 -6.15 -16.71
CA SER A 56 -1.90 -6.80 -15.79
C SER A 56 -1.94 -6.11 -14.43
N ILE A 57 -3.10 -6.20 -13.74
CA ILE A 57 -3.29 -5.77 -12.36
C ILE A 57 -3.70 -6.99 -11.53
N VAL A 58 -2.91 -7.29 -10.50
CA VAL A 58 -3.22 -8.32 -9.52
C VAL A 58 -3.83 -7.66 -8.29
N SER A 59 -5.13 -7.83 -8.09
CA SER A 59 -5.93 -7.31 -6.99
C SER A 59 -6.79 -8.41 -6.33
N SER A 60 -6.31 -9.63 -6.43
CA SER A 60 -6.83 -10.82 -5.73
C SER A 60 -6.54 -10.74 -4.21
N PRO A 61 -7.03 -11.68 -3.38
CA PRO A 61 -6.56 -11.79 -2.00
C PRO A 61 -5.04 -11.88 -1.90
N SER A 62 -4.46 -11.23 -0.89
CA SER A 62 -3.00 -11.06 -0.78
C SER A 62 -2.22 -12.37 -0.71
N SER A 63 -2.81 -13.42 -0.13
CA SER A 63 -2.25 -14.78 -0.13
C SER A 63 -2.11 -15.42 -1.51
N LEU A 64 -2.68 -14.84 -2.56
CA LEU A 64 -2.61 -15.32 -3.93
C LEU A 64 -1.71 -14.47 -4.85
N HIS A 65 -1.19 -13.34 -4.36
CA HIS A 65 -0.44 -12.40 -5.18
C HIS A 65 0.76 -13.06 -5.87
N LEU A 66 1.62 -13.73 -5.10
CA LEU A 66 2.82 -14.39 -5.65
C LEU A 66 2.48 -15.45 -6.69
N LYS A 67 1.48 -16.30 -6.42
CA LYS A 67 1.02 -17.31 -7.36
C LYS A 67 0.56 -16.70 -8.69
N HIS A 68 -0.12 -15.55 -8.63
CA HIS A 68 -0.59 -14.87 -9.84
C HIS A 68 0.56 -14.18 -10.58
N ILE A 69 1.52 -13.58 -9.87
CA ILE A 69 2.72 -12.99 -10.47
C ILE A 69 3.55 -14.07 -11.19
N GLU A 70 3.75 -15.23 -10.55
CA GLU A 70 4.46 -16.37 -11.16
C GLU A 70 3.77 -16.89 -12.43
N LYS A 71 2.44 -16.90 -12.46
CA LYS A 71 1.70 -17.25 -13.67
C LYS A 71 1.87 -16.19 -14.77
N LEU A 72 1.79 -14.91 -14.42
CA LEU A 72 1.92 -13.80 -15.36
C LEU A 72 3.34 -13.67 -15.91
N SER A 73 4.36 -14.08 -15.16
CA SER A 73 5.76 -14.04 -15.64
C SER A 73 6.00 -14.88 -16.90
N LYS A 74 5.20 -15.93 -17.12
CA LYS A 74 5.27 -16.76 -18.33
C LYS A 74 4.88 -16.00 -19.61
N TYR A 75 4.11 -14.94 -19.47
CA TYR A 75 3.67 -14.06 -20.56
C TYR A 75 4.58 -12.84 -20.75
N ASN A 76 5.60 -12.68 -19.90
CA ASN A 76 6.47 -11.49 -19.84
C ASN A 76 5.68 -10.17 -19.79
N LEU A 77 4.52 -10.19 -19.16
CA LEU A 77 3.57 -9.09 -19.10
C LEU A 77 3.90 -8.17 -17.91
N PRO A 78 3.97 -6.85 -18.09
CA PRO A 78 4.12 -5.91 -16.98
C PRO A 78 3.02 -6.11 -15.92
N VAL A 79 3.39 -6.14 -14.65
CA VAL A 79 2.47 -6.46 -13.55
C VAL A 79 2.43 -5.35 -12.52
N PHE A 80 1.26 -4.77 -12.33
CA PHE A 80 0.90 -4.03 -11.14
C PHE A 80 0.28 -5.00 -10.13
N VAL A 81 0.80 -5.09 -8.91
CA VAL A 81 0.23 -5.93 -7.85
C VAL A 81 -0.15 -5.09 -6.64
N GLU A 82 -1.31 -5.38 -6.05
CA GLU A 82 -1.74 -4.74 -4.80
C GLU A 82 -0.88 -5.13 -3.60
N LYS A 83 -0.83 -4.23 -2.63
CA LYS A 83 -0.15 -4.47 -1.35
C LYS A 83 -1.02 -5.36 -0.41
N PRO A 84 -0.40 -6.10 0.51
CA PRO A 84 1.02 -6.45 0.55
C PRO A 84 1.38 -7.47 -0.52
N LEU A 85 2.65 -7.50 -0.93
CA LEU A 85 3.13 -8.44 -1.94
C LEU A 85 2.93 -9.91 -1.53
N CYS A 86 3.12 -10.22 -0.24
CA CYS A 86 2.84 -11.51 0.38
C CYS A 86 2.47 -11.32 1.86
N VAL A 87 1.99 -12.38 2.50
CA VAL A 87 1.41 -12.31 3.86
C VAL A 87 2.22 -13.06 4.92
N SER A 88 3.25 -13.80 4.53
CA SER A 88 4.05 -14.61 5.46
C SER A 88 5.54 -14.61 5.14
N ARG A 89 6.35 -14.85 6.19
CA ARG A 89 7.81 -15.05 6.01
C ARG A 89 8.15 -16.24 5.11
N SER A 90 7.35 -17.29 5.13
CA SER A 90 7.58 -18.46 4.29
C SER A 90 7.40 -18.13 2.80
N GLU A 91 6.41 -17.33 2.46
CA GLU A 91 6.23 -16.80 1.10
C GLU A 91 7.35 -15.83 0.73
N LEU A 92 7.69 -14.90 1.63
CA LEU A 92 8.72 -13.89 1.40
C LEU A 92 10.09 -14.52 1.07
N LYS A 93 10.45 -15.61 1.76
CA LYS A 93 11.70 -16.37 1.50
C LYS A 93 11.72 -17.02 0.11
N LYS A 94 10.55 -17.39 -0.44
CA LYS A 94 10.44 -18.00 -1.77
C LYS A 94 10.57 -17.00 -2.91
N ILE A 95 10.44 -15.70 -2.63
CA ILE A 95 10.53 -14.67 -3.67
C ILE A 95 11.98 -14.58 -4.14
N ASN A 96 12.21 -15.08 -5.35
CA ASN A 96 13.43 -14.80 -6.11
C ASN A 96 13.11 -13.73 -7.14
N VAL A 97 13.52 -12.49 -6.86
CA VAL A 97 13.21 -11.32 -7.71
C VAL A 97 13.85 -11.46 -9.09
N ASP A 98 15.01 -12.11 -9.19
CA ASP A 98 15.76 -12.25 -10.43
C ASP A 98 15.07 -13.17 -11.47
N LYS A 99 14.09 -13.97 -11.02
CA LYS A 99 13.26 -14.79 -11.91
C LYS A 99 12.20 -13.99 -12.68
N PHE A 100 11.94 -12.74 -12.28
CA PHE A 100 10.91 -11.91 -12.89
C PHE A 100 11.54 -10.88 -13.81
N HIS A 101 11.61 -11.19 -15.10
CA HIS A 101 12.18 -10.30 -16.10
C HIS A 101 11.22 -9.19 -16.56
N MET A 102 9.91 -9.38 -16.33
CA MET A 102 8.91 -8.36 -16.63
C MET A 102 8.97 -7.22 -15.65
N MET A 103 8.49 -6.05 -16.07
CA MET A 103 8.32 -4.90 -15.21
C MET A 103 7.30 -5.22 -14.10
N THR A 104 7.65 -4.95 -12.86
CA THR A 104 6.79 -5.17 -11.69
C THR A 104 6.63 -3.88 -10.88
N TYR A 105 5.44 -3.68 -10.33
CA TYR A 105 5.09 -2.55 -9.50
C TYR A 105 4.16 -2.97 -8.37
N VAL A 106 4.42 -2.55 -7.15
CA VAL A 106 3.56 -2.84 -5.98
C VAL A 106 2.80 -1.59 -5.56
N GLY A 107 1.49 -1.74 -5.35
CA GLY A 107 0.52 -0.67 -5.12
C GLY A 107 0.65 0.03 -3.76
N LEU A 108 1.66 0.87 -3.57
CA LEU A 108 1.92 1.66 -2.38
C LEU A 108 1.48 3.12 -2.60
N ASN A 109 0.17 3.34 -2.72
CA ASN A 109 -0.42 4.61 -3.13
C ASN A 109 -0.08 5.79 -2.20
N MET A 110 0.20 5.56 -0.92
CA MET A 110 0.51 6.64 0.01
C MET A 110 1.79 7.41 -0.33
N ARG A 111 2.72 6.82 -1.09
CA ARG A 111 3.89 7.52 -1.64
C ARG A 111 3.50 8.67 -2.60
N PHE A 112 2.28 8.60 -3.16
CA PHE A 112 1.69 9.59 -4.08
C PHE A 112 0.65 10.49 -3.41
N HIS A 113 0.48 10.37 -2.07
CA HIS A 113 -0.42 11.23 -1.33
C HIS A 113 0.10 12.68 -1.36
N PRO A 114 -0.75 13.69 -1.67
CA PRO A 114 -0.29 15.07 -1.84
C PRO A 114 0.51 15.62 -0.66
N LEU A 115 0.13 15.28 0.58
CA LEU A 115 0.89 15.68 1.77
C LEU A 115 2.29 15.05 1.79
N ILE A 116 2.43 13.81 1.33
CA ILE A 116 3.74 13.11 1.31
C ILE A 116 4.63 13.66 0.21
N ILE A 117 4.07 14.00 -0.95
CA ILE A 117 4.83 14.64 -2.03
C ILE A 117 5.38 15.99 -1.54
N TYR A 118 4.53 16.81 -0.91
CA TYR A 118 4.97 18.08 -0.32
C TYR A 118 6.04 17.85 0.76
N LEU A 119 5.78 16.94 1.72
CA LEU A 119 6.71 16.65 2.80
C LEU A 119 8.08 16.21 2.26
N LYS A 120 8.12 15.30 1.29
CA LYS A 120 9.37 14.83 0.70
C LYS A 120 10.17 15.97 0.05
N ASN A 121 9.49 16.84 -0.69
CA ASN A 121 10.14 18.01 -1.26
C ASN A 121 10.63 18.98 -0.18
N PHE A 122 9.84 19.19 0.88
CA PHE A 122 10.23 20.01 2.00
C PHE A 122 11.48 19.46 2.72
N LEU A 123 11.50 18.16 3.03
CA LEU A 123 12.64 17.50 3.66
C LEU A 123 13.91 17.58 2.81
N ASN A 124 13.81 17.37 1.50
CA ASN A 124 14.94 17.41 0.58
C ASN A 124 15.54 18.81 0.41
N ASN A 125 14.77 19.87 0.67
CA ASN A 125 15.21 21.26 0.57
C ASN A 125 15.47 21.93 1.92
N SER A 126 15.48 21.15 3.01
CA SER A 126 15.67 21.66 4.36
C SER A 126 17.02 21.18 4.92
N ASP A 127 17.69 22.08 5.60
CA ASP A 127 18.92 21.79 6.35
C ASP A 127 18.58 21.78 7.85
N PHE A 128 18.07 20.64 8.32
CA PHE A 128 17.83 20.36 9.73
C PHE A 128 18.19 18.92 10.10
N LYS A 129 18.54 18.70 11.35
CA LYS A 129 18.81 17.39 11.91
C LYS A 129 17.53 16.80 12.49
N ILE A 130 17.15 15.59 12.04
CA ILE A 130 16.03 14.85 12.63
C ILE A 130 16.50 14.21 13.93
N TYR A 131 15.69 14.31 14.99
CA TYR A 131 15.92 13.69 16.29
C TYR A 131 15.00 12.50 16.54
N GLU A 132 13.73 12.62 16.12
CA GLU A 132 12.71 11.61 16.40
C GLU A 132 11.61 11.66 15.35
N ILE A 133 11.01 10.49 15.06
CA ILE A 133 9.81 10.38 14.22
C ILE A 133 8.77 9.54 14.93
N ASN A 134 7.50 10.01 14.93
CA ASN A 134 6.37 9.30 15.47
C ASN A 134 5.29 9.12 14.40
N ALA A 135 5.03 7.89 13.99
CA ALA A 135 3.95 7.55 13.08
C ALA A 135 2.84 6.82 13.85
N TYR A 136 1.63 7.32 13.73
CA TYR A 136 0.47 6.71 14.36
C TYR A 136 -0.67 6.55 13.37
N HIS A 137 -1.21 5.32 13.26
CA HIS A 137 -2.44 5.07 12.54
C HIS A 137 -3.35 4.13 13.34
N GLY A 138 -4.44 4.69 13.84
CA GLY A 138 -5.48 3.94 14.56
C GLY A 138 -6.86 4.27 14.02
N SER A 139 -7.68 3.24 13.82
CA SER A 139 -9.08 3.37 13.43
C SER A 139 -9.88 2.14 13.84
N TYR A 140 -11.20 2.30 14.01
CA TYR A 140 -12.07 1.22 14.46
C TYR A 140 -12.46 0.31 13.29
N MET A 141 -11.74 -0.81 13.14
CA MET A 141 -11.85 -1.73 12.00
C MET A 141 -13.28 -2.23 11.77
N PRO A 142 -14.11 -2.54 12.80
CA PRO A 142 -15.49 -2.96 12.57
C PRO A 142 -16.35 -1.95 11.80
N SER A 143 -15.98 -0.66 11.79
CA SER A 143 -16.70 0.38 11.05
C SER A 143 -16.16 0.66 9.64
N TRP A 144 -15.12 -0.04 9.18
CA TRP A 144 -14.49 0.24 7.89
C TRP A 144 -15.39 -0.08 6.69
N ARG A 145 -16.28 -1.06 6.85
CA ARG A 145 -17.17 -1.51 5.78
C ARG A 145 -18.55 -1.86 6.37
N PRO A 146 -19.63 -1.62 5.64
CA PRO A 146 -20.94 -2.14 6.01
C PRO A 146 -20.93 -3.67 6.12
N GLY A 147 -21.71 -4.22 7.06
CA GLY A 147 -21.90 -5.65 7.23
C GLY A 147 -21.02 -6.26 8.35
N ASN A 148 -20.81 -7.57 8.29
CA ASN A 148 -20.15 -8.31 9.35
C ASN A 148 -18.61 -8.25 9.20
N HIS A 149 -17.96 -7.48 10.06
CA HIS A 149 -16.51 -7.34 10.09
C HIS A 149 -15.75 -8.66 10.29
N LYS A 150 -16.37 -9.70 10.87
CA LYS A 150 -15.77 -11.03 11.06
C LYS A 150 -15.53 -11.77 9.73
N LYS A 151 -16.21 -11.35 8.65
CA LYS A 151 -16.12 -11.99 7.33
C LYS A 151 -15.14 -11.32 6.37
N ILE A 152 -14.53 -10.20 6.76
CA ILE A 152 -13.53 -9.54 5.90
C ILE A 152 -12.15 -10.19 6.09
N TYR A 153 -11.31 -10.12 5.06
CA TYR A 153 -9.97 -10.73 5.12
C TYR A 153 -9.11 -10.19 6.27
N SER A 154 -9.24 -8.90 6.59
CA SER A 154 -8.52 -8.21 7.67
C SER A 154 -8.73 -8.86 9.05
N SER A 155 -9.86 -9.52 9.25
CA SER A 155 -10.21 -10.20 10.50
C SER A 155 -9.66 -11.62 10.62
N ASN A 156 -9.11 -12.17 9.54
CA ASN A 156 -8.67 -13.56 9.45
C ASN A 156 -7.15 -13.64 9.20
N ASN A 157 -6.42 -14.21 10.16
CA ASN A 157 -4.96 -14.34 10.08
C ASN A 157 -4.52 -15.24 8.90
N GLU A 158 -5.24 -16.34 8.62
CA GLU A 158 -4.92 -17.27 7.53
C GLU A 158 -5.08 -16.65 6.14
N LEU A 159 -5.98 -15.64 6.02
CA LEU A 159 -6.16 -14.90 4.78
C LEU A 159 -5.15 -13.75 4.61
N GLY A 160 -4.23 -13.58 5.56
CA GLY A 160 -3.26 -12.50 5.58
C GLY A 160 -3.79 -11.23 6.24
N GLY A 161 -4.79 -11.35 7.13
CA GLY A 161 -5.27 -10.26 7.96
C GLY A 161 -4.27 -9.88 9.05
N GLY A 162 -4.45 -8.68 9.58
CA GLY A 162 -3.65 -8.14 10.67
C GLY A 162 -3.24 -6.70 10.41
N VAL A 163 -3.27 -5.90 11.47
CA VAL A 163 -3.06 -4.45 11.39
C VAL A 163 -1.71 -4.06 10.78
N HIS A 164 -0.66 -4.86 10.99
CA HIS A 164 0.68 -4.63 10.46
C HIS A 164 0.75 -4.78 8.93
N LEU A 165 -0.10 -5.65 8.34
CA LEU A 165 -0.20 -5.85 6.89
C LEU A 165 -1.20 -4.88 6.24
N ASP A 166 -2.35 -4.65 6.89
CA ASP A 166 -3.36 -3.74 6.36
C ASP A 166 -2.87 -2.28 6.34
N LEU A 167 -2.21 -1.87 7.43
CA LEU A 167 -1.67 -0.52 7.60
C LEU A 167 -0.16 -0.45 7.29
N ILE A 168 0.29 -1.25 6.31
CA ILE A 168 1.69 -1.32 5.84
C ILE A 168 2.21 0.03 5.32
N HIS A 169 1.32 0.95 5.04
CA HIS A 169 1.70 2.25 4.49
C HIS A 169 2.55 3.10 5.44
N GLU A 170 2.40 2.97 6.75
CA GLU A 170 3.20 3.73 7.72
C GLU A 170 4.67 3.30 7.71
N PRO A 171 5.01 2.00 7.85
CA PRO A 171 6.40 1.57 7.67
C PRO A 171 6.92 1.81 6.24
N ASP A 172 6.07 1.72 5.22
CA ASP A 172 6.44 2.07 3.84
C ASP A 172 6.81 3.54 3.68
N LEU A 173 6.04 4.44 4.28
CA LEU A 173 6.34 5.88 4.22
C LEU A 173 7.68 6.21 4.87
N LEU A 174 8.02 5.58 6.01
CA LEU A 174 9.33 5.78 6.61
C LEU A 174 10.46 5.22 5.73
N HIS A 175 10.27 4.04 5.14
CA HIS A 175 11.21 3.49 4.17
C HIS A 175 11.37 4.41 2.94
N PHE A 176 10.28 4.96 2.42
CA PHE A 176 10.29 5.85 1.26
C PHE A 176 10.94 7.22 1.52
N LEU A 177 10.78 7.76 2.73
CA LEU A 177 11.30 9.07 3.09
C LEU A 177 12.74 9.01 3.62
N PHE A 178 13.11 7.96 4.36
CA PHE A 178 14.34 7.89 5.14
C PHE A 178 15.21 6.65 4.84
N GLY A 179 14.75 5.76 3.95
CA GLY A 179 15.48 4.54 3.59
C GLY A 179 15.31 3.41 4.61
N LEU A 180 16.21 2.42 4.55
CA LEU A 180 16.17 1.26 5.42
C LEU A 180 16.77 1.57 6.79
N PRO A 181 16.09 1.21 7.90
CA PRO A 181 16.65 1.33 9.24
C PRO A 181 17.77 0.30 9.46
N LYS A 182 18.71 0.60 10.35
CA LYS A 182 19.78 -0.32 10.78
C LYS A 182 19.27 -1.47 11.63
N LYS A 183 18.27 -1.20 12.47
CA LYS A 183 17.68 -2.18 13.38
C LYS A 183 16.18 -1.96 13.54
N ILE A 184 15.47 -3.04 13.77
CA ILE A 184 14.00 -3.02 13.94
C ILE A 184 13.62 -3.82 15.17
N LEU A 185 12.88 -3.17 16.07
CA LEU A 185 12.20 -3.83 17.18
C LEU A 185 10.71 -3.85 16.87
N LYS A 186 10.04 -4.96 17.17
CA LYS A 186 8.60 -5.11 16.84
C LYS A 186 7.83 -5.89 17.89
N SER A 187 6.59 -5.47 18.10
CA SER A 187 5.62 -6.15 18.93
C SER A 187 4.28 -6.19 18.22
N PHE A 188 3.81 -7.40 17.91
CA PHE A 188 2.53 -7.66 17.25
C PHE A 188 1.65 -8.48 18.18
N ARG A 189 0.47 -7.96 18.51
CA ARG A 189 -0.41 -8.58 19.54
C ARG A 189 -1.87 -8.47 19.17
N LYS A 190 -2.65 -9.43 19.61
CA LYS A 190 -4.09 -9.32 19.75
C LYS A 190 -4.38 -8.85 21.18
N VAL A 191 -4.90 -7.62 21.34
CA VAL A 191 -5.10 -7.00 22.66
C VAL A 191 -6.53 -6.54 22.91
N SER A 192 -7.33 -6.25 21.88
CA SER A 192 -8.68 -5.71 22.03
C SER A 192 -9.75 -6.81 22.11
N ASN A 193 -10.96 -6.40 22.54
CA ASN A 193 -12.14 -7.26 22.57
C ASN A 193 -12.87 -7.37 21.22
N ILE A 194 -12.29 -6.84 20.11
CA ILE A 194 -12.86 -7.03 18.78
C ILE A 194 -12.79 -8.53 18.45
N THR A 195 -13.92 -9.10 18.03
CA THR A 195 -14.02 -10.52 17.70
C THR A 195 -13.37 -10.81 16.34
N ILE A 196 -12.06 -10.98 16.32
CA ILE A 196 -11.19 -11.33 15.18
C ILE A 196 -10.05 -12.20 15.70
N ASP A 197 -9.44 -13.01 14.85
CA ASP A 197 -8.26 -13.82 15.17
C ASP A 197 -6.93 -13.18 14.75
N SER A 198 -7.02 -12.15 13.92
CA SER A 198 -5.85 -11.42 13.43
C SER A 198 -5.25 -10.45 14.47
N ILE A 199 -3.99 -10.10 14.28
CA ILE A 199 -3.27 -9.08 15.06
C ILE A 199 -3.98 -7.73 14.94
N ASP A 200 -4.31 -7.10 16.07
CA ASP A 200 -5.02 -5.82 16.13
C ASP A 200 -4.20 -4.65 16.69
N SER A 201 -2.98 -4.95 17.17
CA SER A 201 -2.02 -3.96 17.69
C SER A 201 -0.63 -4.28 17.17
N SER A 202 0.00 -3.29 16.56
CA SER A 202 1.39 -3.37 16.08
C SER A 202 2.17 -2.17 16.56
N LYS A 203 3.36 -2.42 17.12
CA LYS A 203 4.34 -1.40 17.44
C LYS A 203 5.66 -1.78 16.80
N LEU A 204 6.30 -0.81 16.14
CA LEU A 204 7.60 -0.95 15.52
C LEU A 204 8.49 0.20 16.01
N ILE A 205 9.78 -0.09 16.23
CA ILE A 205 10.80 0.92 16.42
C ILE A 205 11.85 0.68 15.33
N PHE A 206 12.08 1.70 14.51
CA PHE A 206 13.10 1.73 13.47
C PHE A 206 14.27 2.57 13.96
N GLU A 207 15.43 1.95 14.14
CA GLU A 207 16.67 2.62 14.51
C GLU A 207 17.46 2.95 13.23
N TYR A 208 17.59 4.24 12.93
CA TYR A 208 18.45 4.77 11.87
C TYR A 208 19.83 5.14 12.43
N GLU A 209 20.70 5.76 11.62
CA GLU A 209 22.03 6.18 12.08
C GLU A 209 21.94 7.21 13.20
N ASP A 210 21.16 8.29 12.97
CA ASP A 210 21.16 9.49 13.81
C ASP A 210 19.86 9.69 14.59
N PHE A 211 18.82 8.90 14.32
CA PHE A 211 17.50 9.05 14.96
C PHE A 211 16.77 7.71 15.05
N SER A 212 15.71 7.70 15.82
CA SER A 212 14.76 6.58 15.85
C SER A 212 13.35 7.02 15.43
N ALA A 213 12.60 6.05 14.89
CA ALA A 213 11.20 6.26 14.54
C ALA A 213 10.32 5.21 15.23
N THR A 214 9.22 5.66 15.84
CA THR A 214 8.19 4.78 16.40
C THR A 214 6.98 4.72 15.49
N ILE A 215 6.43 3.52 15.29
CA ILE A 215 5.22 3.29 14.51
C ILE A 215 4.21 2.56 15.38
N THR A 216 3.04 3.14 15.56
CA THR A 216 1.93 2.52 16.29
C THR A 216 0.71 2.37 15.39
N LEU A 217 0.28 1.11 15.20
CA LEU A 217 -0.88 0.76 14.35
C LEU A 217 -1.90 0.00 15.21
N ASN A 218 -3.20 0.33 15.07
CA ASN A 218 -4.23 -0.44 15.74
C ASN A 218 -5.59 -0.40 15.03
N TYR A 219 -6.40 -1.45 15.31
CA TYR A 219 -7.77 -1.62 14.80
C TYR A 219 -8.87 -1.16 15.76
N PHE A 220 -8.53 -0.73 16.96
CA PHE A 220 -9.50 -0.53 18.04
C PHE A 220 -9.73 0.94 18.41
N ARG A 221 -9.02 1.88 17.79
CA ARG A 221 -9.21 3.29 18.05
C ARG A 221 -10.51 3.78 17.42
N LYS A 222 -11.43 4.30 18.24
CA LYS A 222 -12.76 4.72 17.77
C LYS A 222 -12.75 6.07 17.08
N ASP A 223 -11.98 7.00 17.59
CA ASP A 223 -11.70 8.29 16.95
C ASP A 223 -10.51 8.11 15.99
N LYS A 224 -10.78 8.08 14.70
CA LYS A 224 -9.74 7.87 13.69
C LYS A 224 -8.62 8.91 13.84
N LYS A 225 -7.38 8.41 13.98
CA LYS A 225 -6.18 9.25 13.99
C LYS A 225 -5.14 8.67 13.04
N ARG A 226 -4.57 9.52 12.17
CA ARG A 226 -3.46 9.16 11.30
C ARG A 226 -2.54 10.35 11.17
N ILE A 227 -1.39 10.27 11.82
CA ILE A 227 -0.40 11.35 11.87
C ILE A 227 1.01 10.80 11.64
N LEU A 228 1.86 11.68 11.11
CA LEU A 228 3.30 11.51 11.08
C LEU A 228 3.90 12.79 11.67
N GLU A 229 4.63 12.66 12.77
CA GLU A 229 5.32 13.74 13.45
C GLU A 229 6.84 13.57 13.26
N ILE A 230 7.52 14.66 12.94
CA ILE A 230 8.98 14.70 12.74
C ILE A 230 9.53 15.80 13.63
N VAL A 231 10.33 15.42 14.63
CA VAL A 231 11.01 16.34 15.56
C VAL A 231 12.41 16.60 15.04
N THR A 232 12.74 17.87 14.87
CA THR A 232 14.04 18.31 14.34
C THR A 232 14.74 19.27 15.32
N ASP A 233 15.97 19.66 15.02
CA ASP A 233 16.70 20.69 15.75
C ASP A 233 16.10 22.10 15.62
N LYS A 234 15.19 22.34 14.65
CA LYS A 234 14.61 23.64 14.37
C LYS A 234 13.12 23.73 14.69
N ASN A 235 12.37 22.63 14.50
CA ASN A 235 10.92 22.60 14.65
C ASN A 235 10.38 21.20 14.87
N THR A 236 9.06 21.09 15.04
CA THR A 236 8.31 19.85 15.01
C THR A 236 7.25 19.96 13.94
N LEU A 237 7.32 19.06 12.95
CA LEU A 237 6.35 18.98 11.85
C LEU A 237 5.32 17.91 12.14
N GLU A 238 4.03 18.25 12.11
CA GLU A 238 2.93 17.29 12.14
C GLU A 238 2.25 17.22 10.77
N VAL A 239 2.18 16.02 10.22
CA VAL A 239 1.35 15.69 9.06
C VAL A 239 0.11 14.98 9.55
N ASP A 240 -1.06 15.62 9.45
CA ASP A 240 -2.35 15.04 9.82
C ASP A 240 -3.11 14.64 8.54
N PHE A 241 -3.13 13.34 8.26
CA PHE A 241 -3.80 12.78 7.07
C PHE A 241 -5.33 12.82 7.16
N VAL A 242 -5.90 12.98 8.35
CA VAL A 242 -7.35 13.08 8.53
C VAL A 242 -7.81 14.52 8.26
N LYS A 243 -7.02 15.50 8.71
CA LYS A 243 -7.31 16.93 8.47
C LYS A 243 -6.78 17.44 7.13
N GLY A 244 -5.89 16.71 6.47
CA GLY A 244 -5.24 17.17 5.25
C GLY A 244 -4.24 18.31 5.47
N THR A 245 -3.51 18.32 6.60
CA THR A 245 -2.63 19.43 6.98
C THR A 245 -1.19 19.00 7.22
N ILE A 246 -0.27 19.95 6.98
CA ILE A 246 1.09 19.92 7.52
C ILE A 246 1.27 21.18 8.36
N THR A 247 1.63 21.00 9.61
CA THR A 247 1.74 22.10 10.60
C THR A 247 3.15 22.08 11.22
N ASP A 248 3.78 23.25 11.30
CA ASP A 248 4.91 23.47 12.18
C ASP A 248 4.34 23.76 13.59
N LEU A 249 4.51 22.81 14.51
CA LEU A 249 3.94 22.90 15.86
C LEU A 249 4.69 23.91 16.74
N HIS A 250 5.97 24.17 16.48
CA HIS A 250 6.76 25.10 17.27
C HIS A 250 6.22 26.54 17.20
N VAL A 251 5.86 26.96 15.99
CA VAL A 251 5.30 28.29 15.74
C VAL A 251 3.79 28.27 15.48
N ASN A 252 3.15 27.10 15.63
CA ASN A 252 1.73 26.87 15.36
C ASN A 252 1.29 27.37 13.97
N LYS A 253 2.12 27.15 12.95
CA LYS A 253 1.89 27.62 11.58
C LYS A 253 1.53 26.46 10.66
N LYS A 254 0.39 26.54 9.98
CA LYS A 254 0.07 25.63 8.90
C LYS A 254 0.94 25.93 7.69
N LEU A 255 1.76 24.96 7.30
CA LEU A 255 2.59 25.00 6.09
C LEU A 255 1.80 24.60 4.84
N LEU A 256 0.85 23.67 5.02
CA LEU A 256 -0.03 23.20 3.96
C LEU A 256 -1.40 22.83 4.54
N GLN A 257 -2.45 23.13 3.81
CA GLN A 257 -3.80 22.62 4.06
C GLN A 257 -4.45 22.28 2.73
N LEU A 258 -4.83 21.05 2.54
CA LEU A 258 -5.50 20.53 1.35
C LEU A 258 -6.91 20.06 1.70
N LYS A 259 -7.83 20.16 0.75
CA LYS A 259 -9.23 19.73 0.86
C LYS A 259 -9.54 18.72 -0.24
N GLY A 260 -10.62 17.96 -0.09
CA GLY A 260 -11.05 16.95 -1.04
C GLY A 260 -10.67 15.53 -0.63
N ASP A 261 -10.88 14.58 -1.53
CA ASP A 261 -10.51 13.17 -1.30
C ASP A 261 -9.05 12.94 -1.72
N LEU A 262 -8.12 13.33 -0.82
CA LEU A 262 -6.68 13.17 -1.03
C LEU A 262 -6.27 11.70 -1.17
N MET A 263 -7.08 10.79 -0.63
CA MET A 263 -6.84 9.35 -0.80
C MET A 263 -7.17 8.92 -2.24
N ALA A 264 -8.29 9.37 -2.80
CA ALA A 264 -8.61 9.10 -4.21
C ALA A 264 -7.53 9.70 -5.14
N GLU A 265 -7.09 10.91 -4.87
CA GLU A 265 -6.01 11.57 -5.62
C GLU A 265 -4.71 10.75 -5.57
N SER A 266 -4.37 10.14 -4.43
CA SER A 266 -3.18 9.30 -4.32
C SER A 266 -3.23 8.07 -5.23
N TYR A 267 -4.42 7.46 -5.42
CA TYR A 267 -4.61 6.36 -6.38
C TYR A 267 -4.52 6.82 -7.83
N GLU A 268 -5.06 8.00 -8.14
CA GLU A 268 -4.96 8.58 -9.50
C GLU A 268 -3.49 8.84 -9.87
N ARG A 269 -2.75 9.56 -9.02
CA ARG A 269 -1.32 9.86 -9.23
C ARG A 269 -0.46 8.60 -9.31
N GLN A 270 -0.75 7.58 -8.48
CA GLN A 270 -0.07 6.30 -8.55
C GLN A 270 -0.30 5.62 -9.89
N MET A 271 -1.55 5.59 -10.37
CA MET A 271 -1.89 4.93 -11.64
C MET A 271 -1.32 5.68 -12.83
N GLU A 272 -1.36 7.02 -12.81
CA GLU A 272 -0.70 7.87 -13.81
C GLU A 272 0.79 7.55 -13.89
N PHE A 273 1.48 7.51 -12.74
CA PHE A 273 2.89 7.12 -12.67
C PHE A 273 3.14 5.71 -13.24
N TRP A 274 2.27 4.73 -12.94
CA TRP A 274 2.39 3.38 -13.49
C TRP A 274 2.24 3.38 -15.01
N LEU A 275 1.20 4.02 -15.54
CA LEU A 275 0.95 4.09 -16.99
C LEU A 275 2.07 4.79 -17.75
N ASP A 276 2.66 5.85 -17.18
CA ASP A 276 3.81 6.52 -17.76
C ASP A 276 5.08 5.67 -17.69
N SER A 277 5.25 4.91 -16.60
CA SER A 277 6.37 3.98 -16.45
C SER A 277 6.37 2.86 -17.50
N LEU A 278 5.19 2.42 -17.97
CA LEU A 278 5.07 1.45 -19.07
C LEU A 278 5.63 2.01 -20.38
N LYS A 279 5.47 3.30 -20.65
CA LYS A 279 6.00 3.96 -21.86
C LYS A 279 7.52 4.09 -21.81
N GLU A 280 8.07 4.45 -20.65
CA GLU A 280 9.49 4.80 -20.48
C GLU A 280 10.41 3.58 -20.22
N LYS A 281 9.89 2.40 -19.95
CA LYS A 281 10.58 1.10 -19.69
C LYS A 281 11.68 1.09 -18.60
N ASN A 282 11.99 2.20 -17.94
CA ASN A 282 13.18 2.35 -17.08
C ASN A 282 12.92 2.81 -15.63
N LYS A 283 11.68 3.05 -15.22
CA LYS A 283 11.40 3.50 -13.84
C LYS A 283 11.33 2.30 -12.88
N LYS A 284 12.30 2.23 -11.94
CA LYS A 284 12.44 1.15 -10.95
C LYS A 284 11.95 1.57 -9.56
N ILE A 285 10.74 2.11 -9.44
CA ILE A 285 10.15 2.49 -8.14
C ILE A 285 9.05 1.51 -7.77
N ASN A 286 8.91 1.19 -6.48
CA ASN A 286 7.91 0.26 -5.94
C ASN A 286 7.95 -1.15 -6.56
N ASN A 287 9.11 -1.61 -6.96
CA ASN A 287 9.25 -2.94 -7.54
C ASN A 287 9.19 -4.06 -6.47
N LEU A 288 9.26 -5.32 -6.92
CA LEU A 288 9.25 -6.48 -6.01
C LEU A 288 10.39 -6.45 -4.99
N LEU A 289 11.57 -5.94 -5.35
CA LEU A 289 12.74 -5.87 -4.46
C LEU A 289 12.48 -4.92 -3.30
N GLU A 290 12.01 -3.70 -3.57
CA GLU A 290 11.65 -2.74 -2.52
C GLU A 290 10.54 -3.30 -1.61
N SER A 291 9.51 -3.92 -2.19
CA SER A 291 8.45 -4.55 -1.41
C SER A 291 8.96 -5.72 -0.57
N LYS A 292 9.92 -6.50 -1.07
CA LYS A 292 10.57 -7.56 -0.30
C LYS A 292 11.36 -6.97 0.88
N GLN A 293 12.08 -5.87 0.68
CA GLN A 293 12.76 -5.14 1.75
C GLN A 293 11.79 -4.64 2.81
N LEU A 294 10.69 -3.97 2.40
CA LEU A 294 9.63 -3.53 3.30
C LEU A 294 9.02 -4.69 4.11
N LEU A 295 8.68 -5.79 3.46
CA LEU A 295 8.10 -6.96 4.14
C LEU A 295 9.08 -7.65 5.10
N ASN A 296 10.38 -7.64 4.82
CA ASN A 296 11.40 -8.09 5.79
C ASN A 296 11.39 -7.27 7.08
N MET A 297 11.04 -5.98 7.00
CA MET A 297 10.93 -5.13 8.17
C MET A 297 9.74 -5.48 9.06
N ILE A 298 8.64 -5.94 8.47
CA ILE A 298 7.35 -6.10 9.18
C ILE A 298 6.89 -7.55 9.36
N LEU A 299 7.42 -8.52 8.66
CA LEU A 299 7.21 -9.96 8.89
C LEU A 299 8.32 -10.54 9.72
#